data_c7447327170f1ecff9465902b60c4577
#
_entry.id   c7447327170f1ecff9465902b60c4577
#
_cell.length_a   1.000
_cell.length_b   1.000
_cell.length_c   1.000
_cell.angle_alpha   90.00
_cell.angle_beta   90.00
_cell.angle_gamma   90.00
#
_symmetry.space_group_name_H-M   'P 1'
#
loop_
_entity.id
_entity.type
_entity.pdbx_description
1 polymer ?
#
loop_
_entity_poly.entity_id
_entity_poly.type
_entity_poly.pdbx_seq_one_letter_code
_entity_poly.pdbx_strand_id
1 'polypeptide(L)'
;MKKSLIGFLCMLMLGCIFLTGCGMAGDDAVKSSGSSINNINGGVKDSSAPLGSKENPFKLGVSPMSGWYAWYGVKGAGIFEKNGVYVELKFFPVYSDSLSAFYSHQLDGICIAASDAVAPTNNNIDFKMVLVNDNSYGADGLVVHDGITSVKDLKGKTVATELGTLEHMFLLKILEDNGMTIHDVNFVNMTINDAGPAFIAGKVDAAVLWEPTLSMALQGGGKLLYSTKQTPGLIPDTLAVHNDIIANNPKLVQGIVDSWFDGVALLQAKDPTFMQAIYTGAELSEKDYDTMLEGVTIFDKAKNQATFAEGNDYVSLPYTVRKSAEFLKSVGMIDTIPANLQDILDDQFIKNAK
;
A
#
# COMPACT_ATOMS: atom_id res chain seq x y z
N MET A 1 14.33 19.40 56.31
CA MET A 1 15.36 20.48 56.46
C MET A 1 15.90 20.79 55.06
N LYS A 2 15.79 22.12 54.69
CA LYS A 2 16.55 22.92 53.69
C LYS A 2 16.75 22.32 52.31
N LYS A 3 16.02 22.75 51.24
CA LYS A 3 16.17 23.98 50.39
C LYS A 3 17.58 24.12 49.80
N SER A 4 17.70 24.02 48.47
CA SER A 4 18.33 25.05 47.68
C SER A 4 17.89 24.97 46.22
N LEU A 5 17.35 26.05 45.80
CA LEU A 5 16.91 26.60 44.54
C LEU A 5 18.11 27.33 43.93
N ILE A 6 18.46 27.12 42.65
CA ILE A 6 19.15 28.13 41.86
C ILE A 6 18.59 28.05 40.42
N GLY A 7 17.86 29.09 40.09
CA GLY A 7 17.49 29.44 38.72
C GLY A 7 18.57 30.23 38.03
N PHE A 8 18.60 30.19 36.70
CA PHE A 8 19.25 31.24 35.92
C PHE A 8 18.34 31.67 34.77
N LEU A 9 18.18 32.96 34.72
CA LEU A 9 17.24 33.77 33.97
C LEU A 9 17.98 34.44 32.78
N CYS A 10 17.27 34.68 31.71
CA CYS A 10 17.44 35.74 30.70
C CYS A 10 18.64 35.74 29.74
N MET A 11 18.41 35.86 28.46
CA MET A 11 18.42 37.15 27.79
C MET A 11 17.90 37.09 26.34
N LEU A 12 16.86 37.86 26.11
CA LEU A 12 16.43 38.35 24.79
C LEU A 12 17.50 39.28 24.17
N MET A 13 17.69 39.17 22.86
CA MET A 13 18.08 40.33 22.06
C MET A 13 17.28 40.37 20.75
N LEU A 14 16.40 41.34 20.66
CA LEU A 14 15.84 41.94 19.45
C LEU A 14 16.93 42.72 18.73
N GLY A 15 16.96 42.63 17.40
CA GLY A 15 17.75 43.49 16.54
C GLY A 15 17.04 43.75 15.22
N CYS A 16 16.15 44.75 15.20
CA CYS A 16 15.61 45.34 13.98
C CYS A 16 16.65 46.27 13.39
N ILE A 17 16.97 46.15 12.09
CA ILE A 17 17.56 47.26 11.31
C ILE A 17 16.75 47.40 10.03
N PHE A 18 15.97 48.50 9.99
CA PHE A 18 15.43 49.11 8.78
C PHE A 18 16.53 49.99 8.15
N LEU A 19 16.71 49.89 6.84
CA LEU A 19 17.33 50.93 6.06
C LEU A 19 16.62 51.06 4.72
N THR A 20 15.89 52.17 4.62
CA THR A 20 15.36 52.78 3.41
C THR A 20 16.46 53.52 2.69
N GLY A 21 16.48 53.42 1.35
CA GLY A 21 17.32 54.24 0.50
C GLY A 21 16.75 54.34 -0.91
N CYS A 22 16.09 55.45 -1.22
CA CYS A 22 15.73 55.90 -2.56
C CYS A 22 16.93 56.48 -3.30
N GLY A 23 16.96 56.35 -4.66
CA GLY A 23 17.67 57.31 -5.47
C GLY A 23 18.15 56.85 -6.84
N MET A 24 17.39 57.22 -7.86
CA MET A 24 17.78 57.80 -9.18
C MET A 24 18.56 56.99 -10.24
N ALA A 25 17.96 57.02 -11.38
CA ALA A 25 18.28 56.81 -12.78
C ALA A 25 19.72 56.94 -13.28
N GLY A 26 20.07 56.08 -14.24
CA GLY A 26 21.21 56.22 -15.15
C GLY A 26 21.13 55.16 -16.23
N ASP A 27 20.80 55.59 -17.47
CA ASP A 27 20.89 54.82 -18.70
C ASP A 27 22.34 54.42 -18.98
N ASP A 28 22.59 53.15 -19.25
CA ASP A 28 23.69 52.77 -20.14
C ASP A 28 23.41 51.38 -20.72
N ALA A 29 23.33 51.33 -22.03
CA ALA A 29 23.11 50.15 -22.84
C ALA A 29 24.38 49.28 -22.94
N VAL A 30 24.36 48.09 -22.40
CA VAL A 30 25.37 47.06 -22.71
C VAL A 30 24.70 45.89 -23.41
N LYS A 31 25.11 45.69 -24.66
CA LYS A 31 24.79 44.48 -25.46
C LYS A 31 25.35 43.24 -24.76
N SER A 32 24.49 42.32 -24.33
CA SER A 32 24.87 41.01 -23.92
C SER A 32 24.41 39.97 -24.94
N SER A 33 25.38 39.23 -25.41
CA SER A 33 25.32 38.09 -26.30
C SER A 33 24.34 37.02 -25.80
N GLY A 34 23.45 36.57 -26.69
CA GLY A 34 22.50 35.52 -26.41
C GLY A 34 23.18 34.19 -26.08
N SER A 35 22.94 33.69 -24.89
CA SER A 35 23.11 32.29 -24.52
C SER A 35 21.75 31.65 -24.57
N SER A 36 21.59 30.70 -25.47
CA SER A 36 20.38 29.89 -25.64
C SER A 36 20.13 29.07 -24.36
N ILE A 37 19.17 29.47 -23.57
CA ILE A 37 18.65 28.66 -22.50
C ILE A 37 17.81 27.58 -23.18
N ASN A 38 18.31 26.34 -23.17
CA ASN A 38 17.56 25.17 -23.56
C ASN A 38 16.27 25.12 -22.74
N ASN A 39 15.15 25.29 -23.42
CA ASN A 39 13.81 24.99 -22.91
C ASN A 39 13.78 23.54 -22.42
N ILE A 40 13.86 23.35 -21.11
CA ILE A 40 13.38 22.11 -20.49
C ILE A 40 11.84 22.19 -20.60
N ASN A 41 11.30 21.62 -21.66
CA ASN A 41 9.87 21.32 -21.77
C ASN A 41 9.52 20.27 -20.71
N GLY A 42 9.34 20.69 -19.47
CA GLY A 42 8.46 20.02 -18.56
C GLY A 42 7.05 20.18 -19.13
N GLY A 43 6.52 19.14 -19.78
CA GLY A 43 5.20 19.17 -20.38
C GLY A 43 4.17 19.66 -19.36
N VAL A 44 3.62 20.84 -19.64
CA VAL A 44 2.40 21.31 -18.99
C VAL A 44 1.35 20.26 -19.28
N LYS A 45 0.88 19.52 -18.26
CA LYS A 45 -0.22 18.57 -18.44
C LYS A 45 -1.40 19.36 -18.98
N ASP A 46 -1.88 18.98 -20.16
CA ASP A 46 -3.11 19.51 -20.70
C ASP A 46 -4.26 19.03 -19.81
N SER A 47 -4.69 19.89 -18.90
CA SER A 47 -5.79 19.62 -17.96
C SER A 47 -7.14 19.39 -18.64
N SER A 48 -7.21 19.52 -19.97
CA SER A 48 -8.41 19.30 -20.78
C SER A 48 -8.51 17.87 -21.33
N ALA A 49 -7.43 17.08 -21.30
CA ALA A 49 -7.43 15.71 -21.82
C ALA A 49 -8.24 14.77 -20.89
N PRO A 50 -9.07 13.87 -21.47
CA PRO A 50 -9.85 12.92 -20.69
C PRO A 50 -8.96 12.04 -19.81
N LEU A 51 -9.39 11.78 -18.56
CA LEU A 51 -8.68 10.84 -17.67
C LEU A 51 -8.61 9.45 -18.33
N GLY A 52 -7.47 8.80 -18.22
CA GLY A 52 -7.20 7.51 -18.87
C GLY A 52 -6.77 7.64 -20.32
N SER A 53 -6.53 8.86 -20.84
CA SER A 53 -5.88 9.10 -22.12
C SER A 53 -4.36 9.08 -21.99
N LYS A 54 -3.65 9.07 -23.12
CA LYS A 54 -2.17 9.10 -23.13
C LYS A 54 -1.61 10.39 -22.50
N GLU A 55 -2.30 11.50 -22.71
CA GLU A 55 -1.93 12.83 -22.20
C GLU A 55 -2.29 13.00 -20.72
N ASN A 56 -3.31 12.27 -20.23
CA ASN A 56 -3.77 12.28 -18.85
C ASN A 56 -4.06 10.84 -18.36
N PRO A 57 -3.01 10.02 -18.12
CA PRO A 57 -3.16 8.63 -17.72
C PRO A 57 -3.74 8.51 -16.32
N PHE A 58 -4.50 7.42 -16.09
CA PHE A 58 -4.96 7.03 -14.75
C PHE A 58 -3.76 6.67 -13.87
N LYS A 59 -3.65 7.28 -12.70
CA LYS A 59 -2.56 7.05 -11.75
C LYS A 59 -2.94 5.95 -10.77
N LEU A 60 -2.31 4.79 -10.92
CA LEU A 60 -2.48 3.64 -10.03
C LEU A 60 -1.31 3.54 -9.06
N GLY A 61 -1.60 3.65 -7.77
CA GLY A 61 -0.63 3.42 -6.69
C GLY A 61 -0.33 1.94 -6.50
N VAL A 62 0.95 1.58 -6.49
CA VAL A 62 1.45 0.22 -6.28
C VAL A 62 2.58 0.27 -5.25
N SER A 63 2.59 -0.67 -4.31
CA SER A 63 3.65 -0.82 -3.29
C SER A 63 4.25 -2.24 -3.35
N PRO A 64 5.35 -2.51 -2.66
CA PRO A 64 5.96 -3.85 -2.62
C PRO A 64 4.99 -4.90 -2.09
N MET A 65 4.42 -5.70 -3.00
CA MET A 65 3.56 -6.85 -2.71
C MET A 65 3.56 -7.78 -3.91
N SER A 66 3.71 -9.08 -3.68
CA SER A 66 3.92 -10.08 -4.75
C SER A 66 2.82 -10.07 -5.81
N GLY A 67 1.56 -10.00 -5.39
CA GLY A 67 0.43 -10.03 -6.31
C GLY A 67 0.28 -8.71 -7.09
N TRP A 68 0.59 -7.57 -6.46
CA TRP A 68 0.47 -6.26 -7.11
C TRP A 68 1.51 -6.04 -8.22
N TYR A 69 2.64 -6.73 -8.16
CA TYR A 69 3.65 -6.65 -9.21
C TYR A 69 3.15 -7.15 -10.58
N ALA A 70 2.06 -7.92 -10.61
CA ALA A 70 1.43 -8.32 -11.88
C ALA A 70 1.00 -7.12 -12.75
N TRP A 71 0.73 -5.94 -12.14
CA TRP A 71 0.44 -4.72 -12.88
C TRP A 71 1.60 -4.24 -13.76
N TYR A 72 2.85 -4.54 -13.40
CA TYR A 72 3.99 -4.28 -14.29
C TYR A 72 3.95 -5.16 -15.53
N GLY A 73 3.52 -6.41 -15.38
CA GLY A 73 3.28 -7.31 -16.51
C GLY A 73 2.18 -6.79 -17.43
N VAL A 74 1.05 -6.34 -16.86
CA VAL A 74 -0.06 -5.73 -17.59
C VAL A 74 0.42 -4.53 -18.41
N LYS A 75 1.20 -3.64 -17.80
CA LYS A 75 1.76 -2.45 -18.44
C LYS A 75 2.77 -2.82 -19.52
N GLY A 76 3.73 -3.71 -19.20
CA GLY A 76 4.82 -4.07 -20.11
C GLY A 76 4.37 -4.88 -21.33
N ALA A 77 3.28 -5.65 -21.20
CA ALA A 77 2.66 -6.36 -22.32
C ALA A 77 1.66 -5.50 -23.14
N GLY A 78 1.53 -4.21 -22.82
CA GLY A 78 0.64 -3.29 -23.55
C GLY A 78 -0.85 -3.60 -23.42
N ILE A 79 -1.25 -4.25 -22.32
CA ILE A 79 -2.63 -4.72 -22.12
C ILE A 79 -3.56 -3.55 -21.81
N PHE A 80 -3.09 -2.52 -21.10
CA PHE A 80 -3.86 -1.32 -20.83
C PHE A 80 -4.32 -0.65 -22.13
N GLU A 81 -3.39 -0.43 -23.05
CA GLU A 81 -3.64 0.21 -24.35
C GLU A 81 -4.55 -0.66 -25.21
N LYS A 82 -4.39 -1.99 -25.16
CA LYS A 82 -5.27 -2.95 -25.86
C LYS A 82 -6.71 -2.85 -25.36
N ASN A 83 -6.93 -2.56 -24.09
CA ASN A 83 -8.24 -2.33 -23.48
C ASN A 83 -8.68 -0.86 -23.55
N GLY A 84 -7.96 -0.01 -24.31
CA GLY A 84 -8.33 1.37 -24.60
C GLY A 84 -8.11 2.34 -23.45
N VAL A 85 -7.23 2.02 -22.51
CA VAL A 85 -6.91 2.86 -21.34
C VAL A 85 -5.40 3.10 -21.23
N TYR A 86 -5.02 4.23 -20.64
CA TYR A 86 -3.63 4.53 -20.31
C TYR A 86 -3.49 4.66 -18.79
N VAL A 87 -2.55 3.90 -18.23
CA VAL A 87 -2.30 3.83 -16.80
C VAL A 87 -0.84 4.15 -16.50
N GLU A 88 -0.63 5.06 -15.58
CA GLU A 88 0.67 5.35 -14.99
C GLU A 88 0.77 4.64 -13.64
N LEU A 89 1.64 3.64 -13.53
CA LEU A 89 1.93 3.00 -12.25
C LEU A 89 2.81 3.92 -11.42
N LYS A 90 2.34 4.30 -10.24
CA LYS A 90 3.06 5.10 -9.24
C LYS A 90 3.55 4.16 -8.16
N PHE A 91 4.84 3.88 -8.14
CA PHE A 91 5.45 3.03 -7.14
C PHE A 91 5.73 3.81 -5.86
N PHE A 92 5.30 3.25 -4.74
CA PHE A 92 5.57 3.75 -3.39
C PHE A 92 6.33 2.69 -2.60
N PRO A 93 7.62 2.88 -2.31
CA PRO A 93 8.40 1.94 -1.50
C PRO A 93 7.80 1.71 -0.10
N VAL A 94 7.17 2.73 0.47
CA VAL A 94 6.47 2.68 1.75
C VAL A 94 4.97 2.67 1.49
N TYR A 95 4.29 1.63 1.95
CA TYR A 95 2.87 1.41 1.67
C TYR A 95 1.98 2.49 2.28
N SER A 96 2.24 2.92 3.51
CA SER A 96 1.47 4.00 4.15
C SER A 96 1.55 5.34 3.43
N ASP A 97 2.64 5.59 2.68
CA ASP A 97 2.74 6.77 1.82
C ASP A 97 1.77 6.68 0.63
N SER A 98 1.58 5.46 0.06
CA SER A 98 0.59 5.27 -1.01
C SER A 98 -0.84 5.47 -0.53
N LEU A 99 -1.17 5.00 0.70
CA LEU A 99 -2.45 5.26 1.35
C LEU A 99 -2.69 6.76 1.50
N SER A 100 -1.70 7.49 2.02
CA SER A 100 -1.76 8.95 2.21
C SER A 100 -1.96 9.68 0.87
N ALA A 101 -1.25 9.25 -0.18
CA ALA A 101 -1.37 9.82 -1.53
C ALA A 101 -2.76 9.56 -2.14
N PHE A 102 -3.33 8.38 -1.92
CA PHE A 102 -4.68 8.03 -2.37
C PHE A 102 -5.73 8.86 -1.63
N TYR A 103 -5.69 8.89 -0.31
CA TYR A 103 -6.67 9.65 0.49
C TYR A 103 -6.61 11.16 0.26
N SER A 104 -5.50 11.69 -0.24
CA SER A 104 -5.36 13.09 -0.65
C SER A 104 -5.60 13.35 -2.13
N HIS A 105 -6.19 12.39 -2.87
CA HIS A 105 -6.50 12.48 -4.31
C HIS A 105 -5.28 12.76 -5.22
N GLN A 106 -4.07 12.33 -4.80
CA GLN A 106 -2.89 12.35 -5.65
C GLN A 106 -2.81 11.14 -6.59
N LEU A 107 -3.57 10.08 -6.25
CA LEU A 107 -3.78 8.87 -7.04
C LEU A 107 -5.24 8.78 -7.44
N ASP A 108 -5.52 8.18 -8.60
CA ASP A 108 -6.86 7.93 -9.10
C ASP A 108 -7.39 6.57 -8.60
N GLY A 109 -6.49 5.62 -8.38
CA GLY A 109 -6.73 4.33 -7.77
C GLY A 109 -5.50 3.81 -7.05
N ILE A 110 -5.68 2.78 -6.25
CA ILE A 110 -4.64 2.19 -5.41
C ILE A 110 -4.83 0.68 -5.26
N CYS A 111 -3.71 -0.05 -5.21
CA CYS A 111 -3.70 -1.39 -4.64
C CYS A 111 -3.68 -1.28 -3.11
N ILE A 112 -4.69 -1.85 -2.45
CA ILE A 112 -4.92 -1.70 -1.00
C ILE A 112 -5.43 -3.01 -0.39
N ALA A 113 -4.92 -3.37 0.78
CA ALA A 113 -5.51 -4.46 1.55
C ALA A 113 -6.93 -4.08 2.02
N ALA A 114 -7.87 -5.03 1.93
CA ALA A 114 -9.27 -4.75 2.24
C ALA A 114 -9.49 -4.28 3.70
N SER A 115 -8.66 -4.71 4.65
CA SER A 115 -8.69 -4.25 6.04
C SER A 115 -8.38 -2.76 6.16
N ASP A 116 -7.43 -2.27 5.36
CA ASP A 116 -6.96 -0.89 5.41
C ASP A 116 -7.96 0.08 4.75
N ALA A 117 -8.86 -0.47 3.91
CA ALA A 117 -9.98 0.27 3.35
C ALA A 117 -11.10 0.57 4.36
N VAL A 118 -11.13 -0.10 5.52
CA VAL A 118 -12.23 0.03 6.50
C VAL A 118 -12.17 1.36 7.27
N ALA A 119 -11.02 1.67 7.87
CA ALA A 119 -10.90 2.84 8.75
C ALA A 119 -11.16 4.18 8.02
N PRO A 120 -10.69 4.41 6.78
CA PRO A 120 -10.92 5.64 6.04
C PRO A 120 -12.39 5.95 5.78
N THR A 121 -13.27 4.95 5.69
CA THR A 121 -14.71 5.16 5.47
C THR A 121 -15.37 5.96 6.59
N ASN A 122 -14.82 5.91 7.83
CA ASN A 122 -15.26 6.77 8.94
C ASN A 122 -14.90 8.25 8.76
N ASN A 123 -13.93 8.54 7.88
CA ASN A 123 -13.45 9.90 7.59
C ASN A 123 -14.03 10.48 6.30
N ASN A 124 -15.12 9.89 5.80
CA ASN A 124 -15.80 10.27 4.55
C ASN A 124 -14.86 10.23 3.32
N ILE A 125 -13.85 9.38 3.33
CA ILE A 125 -13.05 9.12 2.14
C ILE A 125 -13.87 8.23 1.23
N ASP A 126 -14.15 8.73 0.03
CA ASP A 126 -15.16 8.21 -0.87
C ASP A 126 -14.54 7.43 -2.02
N PHE A 127 -14.48 6.11 -1.87
CA PHE A 127 -13.94 5.18 -2.86
C PHE A 127 -14.63 3.80 -2.78
N LYS A 128 -14.39 2.95 -3.76
CA LYS A 128 -14.85 1.56 -3.76
C LYS A 128 -13.76 0.59 -4.19
N MET A 129 -13.75 -0.57 -3.59
CA MET A 129 -12.99 -1.73 -4.05
C MET A 129 -13.75 -2.38 -5.21
N VAL A 130 -13.10 -2.41 -6.39
CA VAL A 130 -13.73 -2.83 -7.65
C VAL A 130 -13.19 -4.16 -8.17
N LEU A 131 -12.13 -4.69 -7.54
CA LEU A 131 -11.42 -5.90 -7.95
C LEU A 131 -10.64 -6.45 -6.75
N VAL A 132 -10.54 -7.77 -6.61
CA VAL A 132 -9.53 -8.45 -5.78
C VAL A 132 -8.38 -8.88 -6.68
N ASN A 133 -7.18 -8.41 -6.38
CA ASN A 133 -5.96 -8.78 -7.07
C ASN A 133 -5.51 -10.19 -6.67
N ASP A 134 -5.41 -10.39 -5.37
CA ASP A 134 -4.94 -11.62 -4.78
C ASP A 134 -5.39 -11.73 -3.31
N ASN A 135 -5.02 -12.85 -2.70
CA ASN A 135 -5.16 -13.04 -1.26
C ASN A 135 -3.88 -13.65 -0.72
N SER A 136 -3.40 -13.12 0.39
CA SER A 136 -2.21 -13.65 1.05
C SER A 136 -2.43 -15.08 1.55
N TYR A 137 -1.48 -15.94 1.23
CA TYR A 137 -1.41 -17.34 1.67
C TYR A 137 0.03 -17.72 2.01
N GLY A 138 0.65 -16.92 2.85
CA GLY A 138 2.04 -17.07 3.29
C GLY A 138 2.95 -15.90 2.94
N ALA A 139 2.45 -14.90 2.20
CA ALA A 139 3.20 -13.68 1.87
C ALA A 139 3.35 -12.73 3.07
N ASP A 140 2.54 -12.92 4.12
CA ASP A 140 2.64 -12.19 5.38
C ASP A 140 2.98 -13.16 6.52
N GLY A 141 3.89 -12.75 7.41
CA GLY A 141 4.37 -13.62 8.45
C GLY A 141 5.04 -12.94 9.64
N LEU A 142 4.93 -13.60 10.78
CA LEU A 142 5.64 -13.30 12.01
C LEU A 142 6.95 -14.07 12.01
N VAL A 143 8.07 -13.34 11.92
CA VAL A 143 9.42 -13.88 12.03
C VAL A 143 9.99 -13.64 13.42
N VAL A 144 10.79 -14.58 13.90
CA VAL A 144 11.37 -14.58 15.25
C VAL A 144 12.82 -15.05 15.22
N HIS A 145 13.59 -14.64 16.21
CA HIS A 145 14.93 -15.20 16.48
C HIS A 145 14.88 -16.53 17.22
N ASP A 146 16.02 -17.22 17.27
CA ASP A 146 16.19 -18.46 18.03
C ASP A 146 15.77 -18.27 19.51
N GLY A 147 15.12 -19.32 20.06
CA GLY A 147 14.62 -19.34 21.43
C GLY A 147 13.17 -18.92 21.59
N ILE A 148 12.54 -18.34 20.54
CA ILE A 148 11.08 -18.12 20.47
C ILE A 148 10.48 -19.25 19.63
N THR A 149 9.63 -20.09 20.25
CA THR A 149 9.07 -21.29 19.64
C THR A 149 7.55 -21.29 19.57
N SER A 150 6.94 -20.37 20.28
CA SER A 150 5.49 -20.16 20.30
C SER A 150 5.15 -18.67 20.41
N VAL A 151 3.93 -18.29 20.01
CA VAL A 151 3.45 -16.90 20.16
C VAL A 151 3.48 -16.46 21.62
N LYS A 152 3.27 -17.37 22.57
CA LYS A 152 3.33 -17.06 24.01
C LYS A 152 4.72 -16.65 24.49
N ASP A 153 5.78 -17.08 23.80
CA ASP A 153 7.15 -16.67 24.12
C ASP A 153 7.45 -15.21 23.74
N LEU A 154 6.53 -14.56 23.02
CA LEU A 154 6.61 -13.12 22.72
C LEU A 154 6.33 -12.24 23.93
N LYS A 155 5.85 -12.79 25.05
CA LYS A 155 5.56 -12.00 26.26
C LYS A 155 6.80 -11.24 26.74
N GLY A 156 6.68 -9.90 26.78
CA GLY A 156 7.79 -9.00 27.13
C GLY A 156 8.87 -8.84 26.05
N LYS A 157 8.69 -9.44 24.86
CA LYS A 157 9.60 -9.31 23.71
C LYS A 157 9.28 -8.07 22.90
N THR A 158 10.29 -7.57 22.19
CA THR A 158 10.14 -6.44 21.27
C THR A 158 9.67 -6.94 19.92
N VAL A 159 8.47 -6.51 19.49
CA VAL A 159 7.85 -6.90 18.24
C VAL A 159 7.64 -5.66 17.35
N ALA A 160 8.19 -5.67 16.15
CA ALA A 160 8.09 -4.56 15.20
C ALA A 160 7.13 -4.86 14.07
N THR A 161 6.32 -3.88 13.71
CA THR A 161 5.56 -3.79 12.45
C THR A 161 5.05 -2.37 12.23
N GLU A 162 4.38 -2.10 11.10
CA GLU A 162 3.87 -0.78 10.73
C GLU A 162 2.48 -0.55 11.31
N LEU A 163 2.38 0.42 12.23
CA LEU A 163 1.15 0.78 12.93
C LEU A 163 0.05 1.22 11.94
N GLY A 164 -1.15 0.70 12.11
CA GLY A 164 -2.33 1.11 11.36
C GLY A 164 -2.47 0.46 9.98
N THR A 165 -1.59 -0.48 9.65
CA THR A 165 -1.68 -1.27 8.40
C THR A 165 -2.21 -2.68 8.67
N LEU A 166 -2.41 -3.43 7.59
CA LEU A 166 -2.78 -4.86 7.61
C LEU A 166 -1.87 -5.68 8.54
N GLU A 167 -0.56 -5.39 8.59
CA GLU A 167 0.39 -6.14 9.43
C GLU A 167 0.19 -5.85 10.93
N HIS A 168 -0.21 -4.65 11.29
CA HIS A 168 -0.60 -4.38 12.68
C HIS A 168 -1.87 -5.17 13.03
N MET A 169 -2.86 -5.19 12.15
CA MET A 169 -4.06 -6.01 12.34
C MET A 169 -3.70 -7.50 12.45
N PHE A 170 -2.79 -7.98 11.59
CA PHE A 170 -2.34 -9.38 11.60
C PHE A 170 -1.61 -9.74 12.90
N LEU A 171 -0.72 -8.88 13.42
CA LEU A 171 -0.10 -9.05 14.73
C LEU A 171 -1.14 -9.16 15.83
N LEU A 172 -2.10 -8.24 15.87
CA LEU A 172 -3.16 -8.25 16.89
C LEU A 172 -4.00 -9.54 16.83
N LYS A 173 -4.31 -10.00 15.61
CA LYS A 173 -5.02 -11.28 15.41
C LYS A 173 -4.21 -12.48 15.88
N ILE A 174 -2.91 -12.53 15.58
CA ILE A 174 -2.01 -13.58 16.07
C ILE A 174 -1.99 -13.61 17.61
N LEU A 175 -1.89 -12.44 18.25
CA LEU A 175 -1.88 -12.34 19.70
C LEU A 175 -3.22 -12.78 20.30
N GLU A 176 -4.35 -12.30 19.77
CA GLU A 176 -5.70 -12.66 20.24
C GLU A 176 -5.95 -14.17 20.17
N ASP A 177 -5.63 -14.81 19.05
CA ASP A 177 -5.79 -16.25 18.83
C ASP A 177 -4.98 -17.10 19.83
N ASN A 178 -3.94 -16.50 20.43
CA ASN A 178 -3.10 -17.15 21.45
C ASN A 178 -3.39 -16.67 22.88
N GLY A 179 -4.49 -15.92 23.07
CA GLY A 179 -4.94 -15.41 24.38
C GLY A 179 -4.04 -14.32 24.93
N MET A 180 -3.40 -13.56 24.04
CA MET A 180 -2.52 -12.42 24.35
C MET A 180 -3.12 -11.13 23.76
N THR A 181 -2.56 -10.01 24.20
CA THR A 181 -2.91 -8.67 23.73
C THR A 181 -1.64 -7.91 23.34
N ILE A 182 -1.79 -6.75 22.70
CA ILE A 182 -0.64 -5.88 22.38
C ILE A 182 0.13 -5.43 23.63
N HIS A 183 -0.52 -5.39 24.81
CA HIS A 183 0.12 -5.04 26.08
C HIS A 183 1.03 -6.14 26.65
N ASP A 184 0.97 -7.35 26.11
CA ASP A 184 1.87 -8.45 26.50
C ASP A 184 3.23 -8.38 25.80
N VAL A 185 3.38 -7.54 24.77
CA VAL A 185 4.61 -7.35 24.00
C VAL A 185 5.09 -5.89 24.04
N ASN A 186 6.37 -5.65 23.80
CA ASN A 186 6.92 -4.31 23.58
C ASN A 186 6.77 -3.97 22.09
N PHE A 187 5.62 -3.43 21.70
CA PHE A 187 5.35 -3.04 20.33
C PHE A 187 6.21 -1.86 19.90
N VAL A 188 6.84 -1.97 18.71
CA VAL A 188 7.62 -0.90 18.09
C VAL A 188 7.06 -0.62 16.70
N ASN A 189 6.57 0.60 16.50
CA ASN A 189 6.13 1.07 15.19
C ASN A 189 7.33 1.36 14.29
N MET A 190 7.44 0.64 13.19
CA MET A 190 8.41 0.84 12.10
C MET A 190 7.73 0.56 10.77
N THR A 191 8.13 1.27 9.71
CA THR A 191 7.77 0.84 8.35
C THR A 191 8.29 -0.58 8.11
N ILE A 192 7.64 -1.35 7.25
CA ILE A 192 8.09 -2.71 6.96
C ILE A 192 9.52 -2.72 6.42
N ASN A 193 9.88 -1.70 5.63
CA ASN A 193 11.23 -1.53 5.10
C ASN A 193 12.30 -1.31 6.20
N ASP A 194 11.93 -0.77 7.34
CA ASP A 194 12.81 -0.59 8.51
C ASP A 194 12.75 -1.78 9.46
N ALA A 195 11.57 -2.38 9.65
CA ALA A 195 11.34 -3.49 10.58
C ALA A 195 12.15 -4.74 10.21
N GLY A 196 12.19 -5.11 8.91
CA GLY A 196 12.97 -6.24 8.43
C GLY A 196 14.48 -6.10 8.71
N PRO A 197 15.16 -5.03 8.25
CA PRO A 197 16.55 -4.77 8.61
C PRO A 197 16.80 -4.66 10.11
N ALA A 198 15.89 -4.07 10.89
CA ALA A 198 16.01 -4.00 12.34
C ALA A 198 15.96 -5.39 12.98
N PHE A 199 15.08 -6.29 12.48
CA PHE A 199 15.04 -7.68 12.88
C PHE A 199 16.34 -8.42 12.55
N ILE A 200 16.80 -8.35 11.29
CA ILE A 200 18.06 -9.00 10.85
C ILE A 200 19.24 -8.53 11.70
N ALA A 201 19.27 -7.26 12.08
CA ALA A 201 20.32 -6.69 12.93
C ALA A 201 20.15 -7.03 14.44
N GLY A 202 19.15 -7.82 14.83
CA GLY A 202 18.88 -8.21 16.23
C GLY A 202 18.44 -7.06 17.13
N LYS A 203 17.89 -5.96 16.57
CA LYS A 203 17.39 -4.81 17.33
C LYS A 203 15.98 -5.04 17.88
N VAL A 204 15.25 -5.98 17.33
CA VAL A 204 13.93 -6.42 17.77
C VAL A 204 13.92 -7.95 17.83
N ASP A 205 13.13 -8.53 18.74
CA ASP A 205 13.07 -9.98 18.95
C ASP A 205 12.22 -10.68 17.89
N ALA A 206 11.24 -9.96 17.33
CA ALA A 206 10.30 -10.44 16.32
C ALA A 206 9.84 -9.30 15.41
N ALA A 207 9.37 -9.64 14.22
CA ALA A 207 8.73 -8.69 13.32
C ALA A 207 7.59 -9.36 12.54
N VAL A 208 6.53 -8.60 12.23
CA VAL A 208 5.47 -9.02 11.31
C VAL A 208 5.68 -8.27 10.00
N LEU A 209 5.86 -9.03 8.93
CA LEU A 209 6.40 -8.53 7.66
C LEU A 209 5.66 -9.17 6.48
N TRP A 210 5.53 -8.41 5.39
CA TRP A 210 5.14 -8.92 4.07
C TRP A 210 6.34 -9.07 3.14
N GLU A 211 6.11 -9.72 1.99
CA GLU A 211 7.11 -9.87 0.93
C GLU A 211 7.43 -8.52 0.22
N PRO A 212 8.69 -8.28 -0.18
CA PRO A 212 9.87 -9.16 -0.12
C PRO A 212 10.61 -9.17 1.23
N THR A 213 10.23 -8.31 2.17
CA THR A 213 10.95 -8.11 3.43
C THR A 213 10.89 -9.35 4.34
N LEU A 214 9.78 -10.11 4.27
CA LEU A 214 9.66 -11.40 4.95
C LEU A 214 10.74 -12.39 4.50
N SER A 215 10.88 -12.58 3.19
CA SER A 215 11.92 -13.45 2.62
C SER A 215 13.33 -12.98 3.01
N MET A 216 13.60 -11.68 3.01
CA MET A 216 14.89 -11.14 3.45
C MET A 216 15.18 -11.47 4.93
N ALA A 217 14.18 -11.34 5.81
CA ALA A 217 14.33 -11.66 7.23
C ALA A 217 14.57 -13.15 7.45
N LEU A 218 13.92 -14.03 6.71
CA LEU A 218 14.12 -15.48 6.76
C LEU A 218 15.53 -15.86 6.24
N GLN A 219 15.99 -15.26 5.15
CA GLN A 219 17.36 -15.46 4.63
C GLN A 219 18.41 -14.92 5.62
N GLY A 220 18.07 -13.87 6.37
CA GLY A 220 18.89 -13.30 7.44
C GLY A 220 18.96 -14.15 8.71
N GLY A 221 18.40 -15.37 8.72
CA GLY A 221 18.43 -16.31 9.84
C GLY A 221 17.19 -16.27 10.74
N GLY A 222 16.16 -15.52 10.36
CA GLY A 222 14.85 -15.53 11.03
C GLY A 222 14.13 -16.87 10.85
N LYS A 223 13.23 -17.19 11.78
CA LYS A 223 12.32 -18.33 11.71
C LYS A 223 10.89 -17.86 11.57
N LEU A 224 10.17 -18.42 10.59
CA LEU A 224 8.75 -18.18 10.44
C LEU A 224 7.99 -18.87 11.58
N LEU A 225 7.36 -18.10 12.45
CA LEU A 225 6.58 -18.63 13.56
C LEU A 225 5.09 -18.76 13.20
N TYR A 226 4.58 -17.81 12.42
CA TYR A 226 3.18 -17.74 11.99
C TYR A 226 3.11 -17.07 10.61
N SER A 227 2.14 -17.46 9.79
CA SER A 227 1.89 -16.81 8.50
C SER A 227 0.40 -16.82 8.14
N THR A 228 0.02 -16.13 7.10
CA THR A 228 -1.34 -16.13 6.56
C THR A 228 -1.82 -17.49 6.05
N LYS A 229 -0.95 -18.51 5.98
CA LYS A 229 -1.37 -19.92 5.77
C LYS A 229 -2.25 -20.46 6.90
N GLN A 230 -2.09 -19.94 8.13
CA GLN A 230 -2.93 -20.28 9.27
C GLN A 230 -4.25 -19.52 9.30
N THR A 231 -4.37 -18.44 8.51
CA THR A 231 -5.56 -17.58 8.42
C THR A 231 -5.95 -17.34 6.96
N PRO A 232 -6.22 -18.38 6.16
CA PRO A 232 -6.49 -18.23 4.74
C PRO A 232 -7.71 -17.33 4.50
N GLY A 233 -7.59 -16.39 3.59
CA GLY A 233 -8.64 -15.43 3.25
C GLY A 233 -8.69 -14.16 4.11
N LEU A 234 -7.85 -14.05 5.15
CA LEU A 234 -7.86 -12.91 6.06
C LEU A 234 -7.41 -11.61 5.39
N ILE A 235 -6.45 -11.68 4.46
CA ILE A 235 -5.83 -10.51 3.82
C ILE A 235 -6.06 -10.59 2.31
N PRO A 236 -7.25 -10.18 1.81
CA PRO A 236 -7.46 -9.94 0.38
C PRO A 236 -6.90 -8.57 0.00
N ASP A 237 -6.15 -8.56 -1.09
CA ASP A 237 -5.60 -7.37 -1.72
C ASP A 237 -6.49 -6.91 -2.86
N THR A 238 -6.82 -5.63 -2.90
CA THR A 238 -7.86 -5.09 -3.77
C THR A 238 -7.35 -3.90 -4.59
N LEU A 239 -8.06 -3.61 -5.69
CA LEU A 239 -8.00 -2.33 -6.38
C LEU A 239 -9.13 -1.44 -5.89
N ALA A 240 -8.78 -0.31 -5.29
CA ALA A 240 -9.73 0.74 -4.93
C ALA A 240 -9.64 1.92 -5.90
N VAL A 241 -10.80 2.53 -6.20
CA VAL A 241 -10.94 3.68 -7.10
C VAL A 241 -11.90 4.69 -6.48
N HIS A 242 -11.61 5.99 -6.61
CA HIS A 242 -12.49 7.05 -6.10
C HIS A 242 -13.87 7.06 -6.77
N ASN A 243 -14.93 7.34 -6.01
CA ASN A 243 -16.31 7.28 -6.47
C ASN A 243 -16.62 8.26 -7.59
N ASP A 244 -16.02 9.44 -7.59
CA ASP A 244 -16.17 10.43 -8.67
C ASP A 244 -15.60 9.90 -10.00
N ILE A 245 -14.49 9.15 -9.96
CA ILE A 245 -13.91 8.51 -11.14
C ILE A 245 -14.83 7.38 -11.63
N ILE A 246 -15.33 6.55 -10.72
CA ILE A 246 -16.28 5.47 -11.05
C ILE A 246 -17.53 6.06 -11.72
N ALA A 247 -18.08 7.13 -11.16
CA ALA A 247 -19.28 7.77 -11.69
C ALA A 247 -19.08 8.44 -13.05
N ASN A 248 -17.95 9.14 -13.23
CA ASN A 248 -17.70 9.95 -14.43
C ASN A 248 -16.99 9.18 -15.54
N ASN A 249 -16.24 8.12 -15.21
CA ASN A 249 -15.39 7.37 -16.14
C ASN A 249 -15.56 5.84 -16.00
N PRO A 250 -16.80 5.27 -15.99
CA PRO A 250 -17.00 3.84 -15.74
C PRO A 250 -16.35 2.94 -16.79
N LYS A 251 -16.22 3.41 -18.04
CA LYS A 251 -15.54 2.67 -19.11
C LYS A 251 -14.03 2.59 -18.88
N LEU A 252 -13.41 3.61 -18.28
CA LEU A 252 -12.01 3.58 -17.90
C LEU A 252 -11.78 2.52 -16.83
N VAL A 253 -12.60 2.52 -15.77
CA VAL A 253 -12.49 1.54 -14.68
C VAL A 253 -12.72 0.12 -15.21
N GLN A 254 -13.71 -0.09 -16.11
CA GLN A 254 -13.92 -1.37 -16.79
C GLN A 254 -12.67 -1.82 -17.55
N GLY A 255 -12.06 -0.93 -18.34
CA GLY A 255 -10.85 -1.26 -19.10
C GLY A 255 -9.67 -1.64 -18.22
N ILE A 256 -9.55 -1.03 -17.02
CA ILE A 256 -8.53 -1.40 -16.02
C ILE A 256 -8.82 -2.79 -15.46
N VAL A 257 -10.06 -3.09 -15.09
CA VAL A 257 -10.46 -4.42 -14.56
C VAL A 257 -10.30 -5.51 -15.61
N ASP A 258 -10.71 -5.26 -16.87
CA ASP A 258 -10.48 -6.17 -18.00
C ASP A 258 -8.98 -6.42 -18.20
N SER A 259 -8.16 -5.38 -18.05
CA SER A 259 -6.70 -5.49 -18.18
C SER A 259 -6.08 -6.39 -17.12
N TRP A 260 -6.61 -6.38 -15.88
CA TRP A 260 -6.18 -7.32 -14.85
C TRP A 260 -6.44 -8.77 -15.27
N PHE A 261 -7.63 -9.09 -15.74
CA PHE A 261 -7.98 -10.47 -16.11
C PHE A 261 -7.20 -10.97 -17.33
N ASP A 262 -7.00 -10.11 -18.33
CA ASP A 262 -6.11 -10.40 -19.48
C ASP A 262 -4.67 -10.66 -18.99
N GLY A 263 -4.19 -9.86 -18.03
CA GLY A 263 -2.87 -10.01 -17.42
C GLY A 263 -2.72 -11.31 -16.61
N VAL A 264 -3.73 -11.66 -15.79
CA VAL A 264 -3.74 -12.91 -15.02
C VAL A 264 -3.66 -14.13 -15.93
N ALA A 265 -4.30 -14.10 -17.10
CA ALA A 265 -4.19 -15.18 -18.08
C ALA A 265 -2.73 -15.35 -18.59
N LEU A 266 -2.01 -14.24 -18.84
CA LEU A 266 -0.60 -14.30 -19.23
C LEU A 266 0.31 -14.72 -18.06
N LEU A 267 0.02 -14.27 -16.86
CA LEU A 267 0.75 -14.70 -15.65
C LEU A 267 0.65 -16.22 -15.45
N GLN A 268 -0.57 -16.78 -15.56
CA GLN A 268 -0.83 -18.22 -15.45
C GLN A 268 -0.16 -19.02 -16.58
N ALA A 269 -0.12 -18.45 -17.78
CA ALA A 269 0.58 -19.03 -18.94
C ALA A 269 2.11 -18.88 -18.84
N LYS A 270 2.63 -18.13 -17.86
CA LYS A 270 4.03 -17.74 -17.74
C LYS A 270 4.57 -17.12 -19.02
N ASP A 271 3.78 -16.22 -19.66
CA ASP A 271 4.18 -15.53 -20.89
C ASP A 271 5.53 -14.82 -20.67
N PRO A 272 6.55 -15.08 -21.51
CA PRO A 272 7.90 -14.55 -21.26
C PRO A 272 7.96 -13.02 -21.26
N THR A 273 7.18 -12.35 -22.10
CA THR A 273 7.15 -10.87 -22.18
C THR A 273 6.51 -10.29 -20.92
N PHE A 274 5.41 -10.89 -20.50
CA PHE A 274 4.70 -10.49 -19.29
C PHE A 274 5.57 -10.68 -18.03
N MET A 275 6.18 -11.86 -17.88
CA MET A 275 7.05 -12.17 -16.74
C MET A 275 8.29 -11.28 -16.70
N GLN A 276 8.95 -11.06 -17.85
CA GLN A 276 10.10 -10.17 -17.92
C GLN A 276 9.75 -8.72 -17.52
N ALA A 277 8.56 -8.25 -17.87
CA ALA A 277 8.10 -6.92 -17.48
C ALA A 277 7.89 -6.82 -15.96
N ILE A 278 7.41 -7.88 -15.30
CA ILE A 278 7.32 -7.94 -13.84
C ILE A 278 8.70 -7.87 -13.23
N TYR A 279 9.63 -8.73 -13.64
CA TYR A 279 10.99 -8.78 -13.07
C TYR A 279 11.70 -7.44 -13.20
N THR A 280 11.55 -6.78 -14.36
CA THR A 280 12.14 -5.47 -14.61
C THR A 280 11.47 -4.37 -13.78
N GLY A 281 10.13 -4.36 -13.73
CA GLY A 281 9.37 -3.32 -13.06
C GLY A 281 9.45 -3.40 -11.54
N ALA A 282 9.56 -4.60 -10.99
CA ALA A 282 9.71 -4.86 -9.56
C ALA A 282 11.19 -4.88 -9.11
N GLU A 283 12.15 -4.82 -10.04
CA GLU A 283 13.59 -4.94 -9.77
C GLU A 283 13.95 -6.24 -9.04
N LEU A 284 13.29 -7.35 -9.41
CA LEU A 284 13.46 -8.68 -8.81
C LEU A 284 14.04 -9.67 -9.80
N SER A 285 14.77 -10.67 -9.28
CA SER A 285 15.10 -11.85 -10.10
C SER A 285 13.86 -12.72 -10.32
N GLU A 286 13.86 -13.50 -11.41
CA GLU A 286 12.83 -14.51 -11.68
C GLU A 286 12.61 -15.42 -10.46
N LYS A 287 13.71 -15.95 -9.89
CA LYS A 287 13.66 -16.83 -8.74
C LYS A 287 13.01 -16.18 -7.52
N ASP A 288 13.36 -14.92 -7.23
CA ASP A 288 12.83 -14.23 -6.05
C ASP A 288 11.34 -13.96 -6.23
N TYR A 289 10.92 -13.47 -7.41
CA TYR A 289 9.51 -13.24 -7.70
C TYR A 289 8.68 -14.54 -7.67
N ASP A 290 9.17 -15.63 -8.32
CA ASP A 290 8.48 -16.93 -8.31
C ASP A 290 8.31 -17.45 -6.88
N THR A 291 9.32 -17.30 -6.02
CA THR A 291 9.24 -17.69 -4.60
C THR A 291 8.18 -16.87 -3.86
N MET A 292 8.15 -15.56 -4.06
CA MET A 292 7.18 -14.67 -3.42
C MET A 292 5.75 -14.95 -3.92
N LEU A 293 5.59 -15.27 -5.20
CA LEU A 293 4.29 -15.58 -5.80
C LEU A 293 3.65 -16.85 -5.22
N GLU A 294 4.45 -17.80 -4.70
CA GLU A 294 3.91 -18.96 -3.95
C GLU A 294 3.17 -18.56 -2.66
N GLY A 295 3.45 -17.36 -2.15
CA GLY A 295 2.83 -16.82 -0.94
C GLY A 295 1.49 -16.11 -1.18
N VAL A 296 0.99 -16.05 -2.41
CA VAL A 296 -0.29 -15.41 -2.75
C VAL A 296 -1.15 -16.27 -3.66
N THR A 297 -2.45 -16.09 -3.56
CA THR A 297 -3.42 -16.67 -4.50
C THR A 297 -3.91 -15.55 -5.41
N ILE A 298 -3.44 -15.52 -6.67
CA ILE A 298 -3.90 -14.54 -7.66
C ILE A 298 -5.35 -14.82 -8.06
N PHE A 299 -6.14 -13.75 -8.19
CA PHE A 299 -7.56 -13.83 -8.48
C PHE A 299 -7.84 -13.54 -9.97
N ASP A 300 -8.29 -14.58 -10.67
CA ASP A 300 -8.91 -14.49 -11.99
C ASP A 300 -10.36 -14.00 -11.89
N LYS A 301 -11.05 -13.91 -13.04
CA LYS A 301 -12.44 -13.48 -13.10
C LYS A 301 -13.38 -14.39 -12.27
N ALA A 302 -13.20 -15.72 -12.34
CA ALA A 302 -14.08 -16.67 -11.64
C ALA A 302 -13.91 -16.54 -10.12
N LYS A 303 -12.68 -16.42 -9.64
CA LYS A 303 -12.41 -16.19 -8.21
C LYS A 303 -12.96 -14.84 -7.74
N ASN A 304 -12.81 -13.79 -8.55
CA ASN A 304 -13.39 -12.47 -8.25
C ASN A 304 -14.92 -12.54 -8.13
N GLN A 305 -15.61 -13.19 -9.07
CA GLN A 305 -17.06 -13.38 -9.00
C GLN A 305 -17.49 -14.15 -7.75
N ALA A 306 -16.72 -15.17 -7.36
CA ALA A 306 -17.01 -15.96 -6.15
C ALA A 306 -16.78 -15.15 -4.87
N THR A 307 -15.68 -14.38 -4.80
CA THR A 307 -15.31 -13.65 -3.58
C THR A 307 -16.17 -12.43 -3.30
N PHE A 308 -16.69 -11.75 -4.32
CA PHE A 308 -17.64 -10.64 -4.12
C PHE A 308 -19.06 -11.09 -3.72
N ALA A 309 -19.35 -12.39 -3.80
CA ALA A 309 -20.64 -12.92 -3.35
C ALA A 309 -20.74 -12.88 -1.80
N GLU A 310 -21.96 -12.66 -1.30
CA GLU A 310 -22.24 -12.79 0.13
C GLU A 310 -21.92 -14.19 0.62
N GLY A 311 -21.30 -14.28 1.80
CA GLY A 311 -20.88 -15.53 2.42
C GLY A 311 -20.73 -15.42 3.92
N ASN A 312 -20.29 -16.50 4.56
CA ASN A 312 -20.14 -16.63 6.00
C ASN A 312 -18.73 -17.08 6.43
N ASP A 313 -17.78 -17.01 5.53
CA ASP A 313 -16.36 -17.31 5.75
C ASP A 313 -15.46 -16.33 4.98
N TYR A 314 -14.16 -16.44 5.17
CA TYR A 314 -13.15 -15.55 4.57
C TYR A 314 -12.94 -15.75 3.05
N VAL A 315 -13.69 -16.65 2.39
CA VAL A 315 -13.75 -16.69 0.92
C VAL A 315 -14.55 -15.50 0.40
N SER A 316 -15.52 -15.00 1.19
CA SER A 316 -16.37 -13.85 0.86
C SER A 316 -15.73 -12.54 1.29
N LEU A 317 -15.46 -11.63 0.34
CA LEU A 317 -14.96 -10.28 0.62
C LEU A 317 -15.93 -9.47 1.51
N PRO A 318 -17.26 -9.48 1.28
CA PRO A 318 -18.22 -8.87 2.20
C PRO A 318 -18.10 -9.37 3.64
N TYR A 319 -17.89 -10.67 3.82
CA TYR A 319 -17.67 -11.26 5.16
C TYR A 319 -16.34 -10.79 5.75
N THR A 320 -15.23 -10.84 4.96
CA THR A 320 -13.90 -10.42 5.40
C THR A 320 -13.89 -8.95 5.83
N VAL A 321 -14.50 -8.06 5.04
CA VAL A 321 -14.60 -6.62 5.38
C VAL A 321 -15.37 -6.40 6.68
N ARG A 322 -16.50 -7.12 6.88
CA ARG A 322 -17.25 -7.03 8.16
C ARG A 322 -16.41 -7.52 9.34
N LYS A 323 -15.71 -8.64 9.19
CA LYS A 323 -14.87 -9.22 10.25
C LYS A 323 -13.67 -8.34 10.56
N SER A 324 -13.03 -7.76 9.54
CA SER A 324 -11.98 -6.76 9.74
C SER A 324 -12.49 -5.55 10.54
N ALA A 325 -13.67 -5.02 10.21
CA ALA A 325 -14.25 -3.90 10.93
C ALA A 325 -14.61 -4.25 12.38
N GLU A 326 -15.21 -5.42 12.61
CA GLU A 326 -15.51 -5.91 13.97
C GLU A 326 -14.22 -6.05 14.79
N PHE A 327 -13.17 -6.62 14.18
CA PHE A 327 -11.88 -6.81 14.83
C PHE A 327 -11.19 -5.46 15.10
N LEU A 328 -11.06 -4.57 14.12
CA LEU A 328 -10.45 -3.24 14.29
C LEU A 328 -11.14 -2.44 15.40
N LYS A 329 -12.48 -2.56 15.52
CA LYS A 329 -13.22 -1.97 16.63
C LYS A 329 -12.88 -2.63 17.98
N SER A 330 -12.80 -3.95 18.03
CA SER A 330 -12.54 -4.68 19.27
C SER A 330 -11.17 -4.35 19.88
N VAL A 331 -10.19 -4.06 19.03
CA VAL A 331 -8.82 -3.68 19.44
C VAL A 331 -8.60 -2.16 19.54
N GLY A 332 -9.64 -1.36 19.32
CA GLY A 332 -9.61 0.11 19.48
C GLY A 332 -8.91 0.86 18.34
N MET A 333 -8.75 0.25 17.17
CA MET A 333 -8.21 0.93 15.98
C MET A 333 -9.26 1.80 15.27
N ILE A 334 -10.54 1.48 15.42
CA ILE A 334 -11.67 2.32 15.01
C ILE A 334 -12.68 2.42 16.17
N ASP A 335 -13.32 3.56 16.30
CA ASP A 335 -14.33 3.79 17.35
C ASP A 335 -15.69 3.17 16.99
N THR A 336 -16.05 3.24 15.72
CA THR A 336 -17.35 2.78 15.20
C THR A 336 -17.17 2.01 13.89
N ILE A 337 -18.04 1.01 13.67
CA ILE A 337 -18.16 0.36 12.36
C ILE A 337 -19.07 1.24 11.51
N PRO A 338 -18.65 1.65 10.29
CA PRO A 338 -19.49 2.44 9.39
C PRO A 338 -20.80 1.72 9.09
N ALA A 339 -21.94 2.44 9.18
CA ALA A 339 -23.26 1.86 8.94
C ALA A 339 -23.43 1.34 7.49
N ASN A 340 -22.71 1.98 6.55
CA ASN A 340 -22.71 1.68 5.13
C ASN A 340 -21.42 0.97 4.67
N LEU A 341 -20.79 0.20 5.56
CA LEU A 341 -19.48 -0.43 5.29
C LEU A 341 -19.47 -1.23 3.99
N GLN A 342 -20.59 -1.89 3.62
CA GLN A 342 -20.65 -2.70 2.41
C GLN A 342 -20.69 -1.86 1.12
N ASP A 343 -20.98 -0.56 1.21
CA ASP A 343 -21.00 0.34 0.05
C ASP A 343 -19.60 0.58 -0.52
N ILE A 344 -18.54 0.19 0.21
CA ILE A 344 -17.16 0.22 -0.32
C ILE A 344 -16.87 -0.88 -1.35
N LEU A 345 -17.80 -1.82 -1.56
CA LEU A 345 -17.67 -2.91 -2.52
C LEU A 345 -18.49 -2.60 -3.77
N ASP A 346 -17.89 -2.80 -4.95
CA ASP A 346 -18.57 -2.61 -6.23
C ASP A 346 -18.18 -3.71 -7.23
N ASP A 347 -19.04 -4.69 -7.38
CA ASP A 347 -18.84 -5.85 -8.24
C ASP A 347 -19.29 -5.65 -9.70
N GLN A 348 -19.80 -4.45 -10.05
CA GLN A 348 -20.33 -4.19 -11.39
C GLN A 348 -19.30 -4.44 -12.49
N PHE A 349 -18.04 -4.06 -12.26
CA PHE A 349 -16.96 -4.21 -13.24
C PHE A 349 -16.54 -5.67 -13.43
N ILE A 350 -16.65 -6.49 -12.37
CA ILE A 350 -16.38 -7.93 -12.42
C ILE A 350 -17.50 -8.65 -13.17
N LYS A 351 -18.77 -8.27 -12.91
CA LYS A 351 -19.94 -8.82 -13.63
C LYS A 351 -19.90 -8.51 -15.12
N ASN A 352 -19.43 -7.33 -15.47
CA ASN A 352 -19.36 -6.85 -16.85
C ASN A 352 -18.03 -7.19 -17.57
N ALA A 353 -17.06 -7.81 -16.90
CA ALA A 353 -15.77 -8.15 -17.48
C ALA A 353 -15.92 -9.12 -18.65
N LYS A 354 -15.02 -8.97 -19.66
CA LYS A 354 -14.99 -9.80 -20.88
C LYS A 354 -14.57 -11.24 -20.60
#